data_c033cb409fd5c6afef5d3c44710ea4c0
#
_entry.id   c033cb409fd5c6afef5d3c44710ea4c0
#
_cell.length_a   1.000
_cell.length_b   1.000
_cell.length_c   1.000
_cell.angle_alpha   90.00
_cell.angle_beta   90.00
_cell.angle_gamma   90.00
#
_symmetry.space_group_name_H-M   'P 1'
#
loop_
_entity.id
_entity.type
_entity.pdbx_description
1 polymer ?
#
loop_
_entity_poly.entity_id
_entity_poly.type
_entity_poly.pdbx_seq_one_letter_code
_entity_poly.pdbx_strand_id
1 'polypeptide(L)'
;MVNVEFEDIETLFSYQLRAILEKTEGEIAEVKAKVQELSSELELLGKEPSEEDLETVDIAARFTALANIIRYQVKAELFNRRFELN
;
A
#
# COMPACT_ATOMS: atom_id res chain seq x y z
N MET A 1 -8.82 -6.66 14.28
CA MET A 1 -8.39 -5.88 13.11
C MET A 1 -8.18 -4.45 13.54
N VAL A 2 -6.96 -3.99 13.45
CA VAL A 2 -6.65 -2.62 13.89
C VAL A 2 -7.00 -1.67 12.78
N ASN A 3 -8.08 -0.95 12.95
CA ASN A 3 -8.33 0.22 12.12
C ASN A 3 -7.40 1.31 12.62
N VAL A 4 -6.36 1.58 11.86
CA VAL A 4 -5.50 2.71 12.15
C VAL A 4 -6.27 3.96 11.74
N GLU A 5 -6.93 4.58 12.69
CA GLU A 5 -7.52 5.89 12.48
C GLU A 5 -6.37 6.90 12.34
N PHE A 6 -6.54 7.90 11.49
CA PHE A 6 -5.50 8.89 11.22
C PHE A 6 -5.05 9.64 12.47
N GLU A 7 -5.93 9.74 13.47
CA GLU A 7 -5.62 10.35 14.77
C GLU A 7 -4.59 9.56 15.57
N ASP A 8 -4.56 8.23 15.37
CA ASP A 8 -3.63 7.35 16.09
C ASP A 8 -2.19 7.48 15.61
N ILE A 9 -1.98 7.94 14.38
CA ILE A 9 -0.64 8.12 13.81
C ILE A 9 0.19 9.10 14.64
N GLU A 10 -0.43 10.17 15.13
CA GLU A 10 0.25 11.18 15.95
C GLU A 10 0.67 10.66 17.32
N THR A 11 0.00 9.63 17.82
CA THR A 11 0.28 9.04 19.13
C THR A 11 1.32 7.91 19.08
N LEU A 12 1.62 7.39 17.90
CA LEU A 12 2.56 6.29 17.73
C LEU A 12 4.01 6.76 17.84
N PHE A 13 4.86 5.89 18.35
CA PHE A 13 6.31 6.13 18.36
C PHE A 13 6.88 6.05 16.94
N SER A 14 7.99 6.74 16.73
CA SER A 14 8.62 6.78 15.40
C SER A 14 9.02 5.41 14.88
N TYR A 15 9.47 4.50 15.74
CA TYR A 15 9.81 3.14 15.33
C TYR A 15 8.58 2.36 14.85
N GLN A 16 7.41 2.62 15.47
CA GLN A 16 6.15 2.01 15.06
C GLN A 16 5.71 2.51 13.69
N LEU A 17 5.87 3.82 13.45
CA LEU A 17 5.56 4.41 12.15
C LEU A 17 6.45 3.86 11.04
N ARG A 18 7.74 3.68 11.32
CA ARG A 18 8.67 3.08 10.36
C ARG A 18 8.31 1.64 10.05
N ALA A 19 7.86 0.88 11.05
CA ALA A 19 7.42 -0.50 10.87
C ALA A 19 6.17 -0.56 9.98
N ILE A 20 5.20 0.33 10.21
CA ILE A 20 3.99 0.44 9.39
C ILE A 20 4.36 0.81 7.96
N LEU A 21 5.26 1.75 7.78
CA LEU A 21 5.71 2.21 6.47
C LEU A 21 6.37 1.06 5.68
N GLU A 22 7.29 0.36 6.31
CA GLU A 22 8.00 -0.77 5.71
C GLU A 22 7.03 -1.88 5.29
N LYS A 23 6.10 -2.23 6.18
CA LYS A 23 5.08 -3.24 5.89
C LYS A 23 4.18 -2.81 4.74
N THR A 24 3.72 -1.57 4.76
CA THR A 24 2.84 -1.02 3.73
C THR A 24 3.53 -0.98 2.36
N GLU A 25 4.77 -0.54 2.30
CA GLU A 25 5.56 -0.52 1.07
C GLU A 25 5.80 -1.93 0.52
N GLY A 26 6.06 -2.90 1.42
CA GLY A 26 6.20 -4.30 1.05
C GLY A 26 4.90 -4.88 0.45
N GLU A 27 3.76 -4.58 1.05
CA GLU A 27 2.46 -5.04 0.57
C GLU A 27 2.11 -4.43 -0.79
N ILE A 28 2.41 -3.14 -1.00
CA ILE A 28 2.20 -2.48 -2.29
C ILE A 28 3.05 -3.13 -3.37
N ALA A 29 4.31 -3.40 -3.09
CA ALA A 29 5.22 -4.06 -4.04
C ALA A 29 4.74 -5.46 -4.39
N GLU A 30 4.26 -6.21 -3.40
CA GLU A 30 3.73 -7.57 -3.58
C GLU A 30 2.47 -7.58 -4.46
N VAL A 31 1.53 -6.68 -4.22
CA VAL A 31 0.32 -6.55 -5.02
C VAL A 31 0.65 -6.15 -6.45
N LYS A 32 1.56 -5.21 -6.63
CA LYS A 32 2.04 -4.79 -7.94
C LYS A 32 2.63 -5.94 -8.73
N ALA A 33 3.46 -6.76 -8.09
CA ALA A 33 4.07 -7.92 -8.71
C ALA A 33 3.03 -8.93 -9.18
N LYS A 34 1.99 -9.19 -8.37
CA LYS A 34 0.92 -10.10 -8.72
C LYS A 34 0.09 -9.62 -9.91
N VAL A 35 -0.21 -8.32 -9.96
CA VAL A 35 -0.95 -7.73 -11.10
C VAL A 35 -0.10 -7.83 -12.38
N GLN A 36 1.19 -7.56 -12.31
CA GLN A 36 2.09 -7.68 -13.45
C GLN A 36 2.20 -9.12 -13.93
N GLU A 37 2.25 -10.08 -13.02
CA GLU A 37 2.28 -11.49 -13.34
C GLU A 37 1.02 -11.93 -14.09
N LEU A 38 -0.15 -11.50 -13.61
CA LEU A 38 -1.43 -11.76 -14.27
C LEU A 38 -1.46 -11.15 -15.66
N SER A 39 -1.06 -9.91 -15.81
CA SER A 39 -0.96 -9.23 -17.12
C SER A 39 -0.07 -9.97 -18.09
N SER A 40 1.10 -10.42 -17.62
CA SER A 40 2.07 -11.16 -18.42
C SER A 40 1.52 -12.49 -18.88
N GLU A 41 0.83 -13.21 -18.00
CA GLU A 41 0.19 -14.48 -18.34
C GLU A 41 -0.88 -14.33 -19.41
N LEU A 42 -1.75 -13.34 -19.27
CA LEU A 42 -2.80 -13.05 -20.24
C LEU A 42 -2.21 -12.69 -21.60
N GLU A 43 -1.15 -11.92 -21.61
CA GLU A 43 -0.44 -11.53 -22.83
C GLU A 43 0.17 -12.75 -23.54
N LEU A 44 0.84 -13.61 -22.78
CA LEU A 44 1.47 -14.83 -23.31
C LEU A 44 0.44 -15.79 -23.89
N LEU A 45 -0.73 -15.90 -23.27
CA LEU A 45 -1.79 -16.80 -23.71
C LEU A 45 -2.69 -16.18 -24.78
N GLY A 46 -2.53 -14.88 -25.07
CA GLY A 46 -3.36 -14.17 -26.02
C GLY A 46 -4.83 -14.12 -25.60
N LYS A 47 -5.09 -14.18 -24.29
CA LYS A 47 -6.45 -14.18 -23.75
C LYS A 47 -6.83 -12.81 -23.24
N GLU A 48 -8.11 -12.49 -23.39
CA GLU A 48 -8.67 -11.31 -22.73
C GLU A 48 -8.94 -11.63 -21.26
N PRO A 49 -8.82 -10.61 -20.36
CA PRO A 49 -9.10 -10.84 -18.95
C PRO A 49 -10.55 -11.27 -18.72
N SER A 50 -10.74 -12.26 -17.86
CA SER A 50 -12.06 -12.69 -17.41
C SER A 50 -12.64 -11.67 -16.42
N GLU A 51 -13.93 -11.81 -16.08
CA GLU A 51 -14.55 -10.99 -15.04
C GLU A 51 -13.83 -11.12 -13.70
N GLU A 52 -13.41 -12.33 -13.37
CA GLU A 52 -12.64 -12.61 -12.15
C GLU A 52 -11.29 -11.89 -12.16
N ASP A 53 -10.61 -11.88 -13.30
CA ASP A 53 -9.34 -11.17 -13.47
C ASP A 53 -9.51 -9.66 -13.32
N LEU A 54 -10.57 -9.10 -13.91
CA LEU A 54 -10.89 -7.68 -13.80
C LEU A 54 -11.22 -7.28 -12.37
N GLU A 55 -11.95 -8.15 -11.65
CA GLU A 55 -12.26 -7.94 -10.24
C GLU A 55 -10.99 -7.94 -9.38
N THR A 56 -10.08 -8.87 -9.66
CA THR A 56 -8.79 -8.97 -8.97
C THR A 56 -7.98 -7.67 -9.16
N VAL A 57 -7.93 -7.16 -10.38
CA VAL A 57 -7.23 -5.90 -10.68
C VAL A 57 -7.90 -4.73 -9.98
N ASP A 58 -9.23 -4.70 -9.95
CA ASP A 58 -9.98 -3.63 -9.27
C ASP A 58 -9.72 -3.62 -7.76
N ILE A 59 -9.73 -4.79 -7.13
CA ILE A 59 -9.42 -4.94 -5.70
C ILE A 59 -7.98 -4.49 -5.43
N ALA A 60 -7.04 -4.89 -6.29
CA ALA A 60 -5.64 -4.50 -6.18
C ALA A 60 -5.47 -2.98 -6.28
N ALA A 61 -6.18 -2.34 -7.20
CA ALA A 61 -6.16 -0.90 -7.37
C ALA A 61 -6.69 -0.16 -6.14
N ARG A 62 -7.79 -0.63 -5.58
CA ARG A 62 -8.38 -0.06 -4.35
C ARG A 62 -7.46 -0.22 -3.16
N PHE A 63 -6.88 -1.41 -3.01
CA PHE A 63 -5.91 -1.68 -1.94
C PHE A 63 -4.71 -0.74 -2.07
N THR A 64 -4.15 -0.61 -3.27
CA THR A 64 -3.00 0.25 -3.53
C THR A 64 -3.32 1.71 -3.21
N ALA A 65 -4.50 2.19 -3.55
CA ALA A 65 -4.93 3.55 -3.25
C ALA A 65 -4.97 3.80 -1.73
N LEU A 66 -5.59 2.89 -0.98
CA LEU A 66 -5.67 2.99 0.48
C LEU A 66 -4.28 2.89 1.13
N ALA A 67 -3.46 1.97 0.66
CA ALA A 67 -2.11 1.78 1.16
C ALA A 67 -1.23 3.02 0.89
N ASN A 68 -1.40 3.67 -0.25
CA ASN A 68 -0.70 4.90 -0.58
C ASN A 68 -1.10 6.06 0.34
N ILE A 69 -2.37 6.14 0.72
CA ILE A 69 -2.84 7.15 1.69
C ILE A 69 -2.15 6.95 3.04
N ILE A 70 -2.12 5.72 3.54
CA ILE A 70 -1.45 5.38 4.80
C ILE A 70 0.04 5.71 4.72
N ARG A 71 0.69 5.30 3.63
CA ARG A 71 2.11 5.57 3.40
C ARG A 71 2.42 7.06 3.43
N TYR A 72 1.60 7.84 2.75
CA TYR A 72 1.75 9.29 2.70
C TYR A 72 1.61 9.94 4.07
N GLN A 73 0.59 9.54 4.83
CA GLN A 73 0.34 10.05 6.17
C GLN A 73 1.49 9.74 7.12
N VAL A 74 1.99 8.51 7.07
CA VAL A 74 3.10 8.08 7.92
C VAL A 74 4.39 8.84 7.57
N LYS A 75 4.68 8.99 6.28
CA LYS A 75 5.85 9.76 5.82
C LYS A 75 5.76 11.23 6.25
N ALA A 76 4.58 11.83 6.13
CA ALA A 76 4.37 13.21 6.54
C ALA A 76 4.61 13.40 8.04
N GLU A 77 4.12 12.49 8.87
CA GLU A 77 4.32 12.54 10.31
C GLU A 77 5.80 12.36 10.68
N LEU A 78 6.49 11.41 10.07
CA LEU A 78 7.92 11.21 10.29
C LEU A 78 8.73 12.43 9.86
N PHE A 79 8.35 13.06 8.76
CA PHE A 79 8.99 14.27 8.29
C PHE A 79 8.80 15.42 9.27
N ASN A 80 7.60 15.61 9.79
CA ASN A 80 7.30 16.64 10.78
C ASN A 80 8.12 16.45 12.06
N ARG A 81 8.28 15.20 12.50
CA ARG A 81 9.07 14.88 13.70
C ARG A 81 10.54 15.21 13.55
N ARG A 82 11.08 15.16 12.34
CA ARG A 82 12.49 15.56 12.09
C ARG A 82 12.73 17.03 12.43
N PHE A 83 11.76 17.88 12.18
CA PHE A 83 11.86 19.31 12.49
C PHE A 83 11.64 19.60 13.96
N GLU A 84 10.81 18.84 14.63
CA GLU A 84 10.53 19.01 16.05
C GLU A 84 11.73 18.64 16.94
N LEU A 85 12.58 17.74 16.46
CA LEU A 85 13.78 17.30 17.19
C LEU A 85 14.96 18.26 17.08
N ASN A 86 14.84 19.26 16.26
CA ASN A 86 15.83 20.32 16.10
C ASN A 86 15.42 21.56 16.86
#